data_77abe14c3294f6742fd45635b397788e
#
_entry.id   77abe14c3294f6742fd45635b397788e
#
_cell.length_a   1.000
_cell.length_b   1.000
_cell.length_c   1.000
_cell.angle_alpha   90.00
_cell.angle_beta   90.00
_cell.angle_gamma   90.00
#
_symmetry.space_group_name_H-M   'P 1'
#
loop_
_entity.id
_entity.type
_entity.pdbx_description
1 polymer ?
#
loop_
_entity_poly.entity_id
_entity_poly.type
_entity_poly.pdbx_seq_one_letter_code
_entity_poly.pdbx_strand_id
1 'polypeptide(L)'
;RIVVGQQISVSAAASVTTKLLASLGGDLTAEAVLRADETTLRSAGLSRQKVEYMRCLATAEATQLLSLEALPSLSDDEAIRAITQIKGFGDWSAHMYLMFSLGRPNIWPVGDLAVREGFKRIHGLEERPTIGQLGVLGLPYQPHRSALAMLCWRFCTAEPL
;
A
#
# COMPACT_ATOMS: atom_id res chain seq x y z
N ARG A 1 7.67 -1.39 -3.94
CA ARG A 1 7.00 -2.67 -3.61
C ARG A 1 5.47 -2.54 -3.58
N ILE A 2 4.89 -1.47 -3.02
CA ILE A 2 3.43 -1.28 -2.92
C ILE A 2 2.74 -1.34 -4.28
N VAL A 3 3.25 -0.61 -5.29
CA VAL A 3 2.72 -0.67 -6.67
C VAL A 3 2.71 -2.09 -7.22
N VAL A 4 3.79 -2.83 -6.99
CA VAL A 4 3.89 -4.22 -7.47
C VAL A 4 2.79 -5.07 -6.83
N GLY A 5 2.53 -4.89 -5.54
CA GLY A 5 1.55 -5.66 -4.75
C GLY A 5 0.07 -5.33 -5.00
N GLN A 6 -0.25 -4.22 -5.68
CA GLN A 6 -1.63 -3.87 -5.97
C GLN A 6 -2.35 -4.99 -6.75
N GLN A 7 -3.49 -5.45 -6.24
CA GLN A 7 -4.39 -6.42 -6.89
C GLN A 7 -3.76 -7.79 -7.25
N ILE A 8 -2.68 -8.19 -6.59
CA ILE A 8 -2.08 -9.52 -6.73
C ILE A 8 -1.74 -10.13 -5.38
N SER A 9 -1.51 -11.43 -5.34
CA SER A 9 -1.12 -12.13 -4.10
C SER A 9 0.28 -11.71 -3.64
N VAL A 10 0.55 -11.88 -2.34
CA VAL A 10 1.86 -11.58 -1.74
C VAL A 10 2.98 -12.37 -2.42
N SER A 11 2.75 -13.65 -2.73
CA SER A 11 3.73 -14.50 -3.41
C SER A 11 4.03 -14.03 -4.84
N ALA A 12 2.99 -13.64 -5.59
CA ALA A 12 3.16 -13.07 -6.93
C ALA A 12 3.92 -11.74 -6.87
N ALA A 13 3.60 -10.87 -5.91
CA ALA A 13 4.29 -9.61 -5.71
C ALA A 13 5.78 -9.81 -5.39
N ALA A 14 6.11 -10.79 -4.56
CA ALA A 14 7.50 -11.15 -4.24
C ALA A 14 8.27 -11.59 -5.49
N SER A 15 7.68 -12.49 -6.30
CA SER A 15 8.29 -12.96 -7.56
C SER A 15 8.54 -11.81 -8.55
N VAL A 16 7.55 -10.95 -8.76
CA VAL A 16 7.69 -9.76 -9.63
C VAL A 16 8.76 -8.81 -9.11
N THR A 17 8.81 -8.57 -7.79
CA THR A 17 9.82 -7.70 -7.18
C THR A 17 11.24 -8.25 -7.40
N THR A 18 11.46 -9.55 -7.24
CA THR A 18 12.75 -10.20 -7.48
C THR A 18 13.19 -10.04 -8.94
N LYS A 19 12.30 -10.30 -9.89
CA LYS A 19 12.58 -10.13 -11.31
C LYS A 19 12.87 -8.67 -11.68
N LEU A 20 12.11 -7.75 -11.10
CA LEU A 20 12.29 -6.31 -11.32
C LEU A 20 13.67 -5.84 -10.81
N LEU A 21 14.04 -6.23 -9.60
CA LEU A 21 15.38 -5.93 -9.05
C LEU A 21 16.49 -6.47 -9.97
N ALA A 22 16.37 -7.73 -10.41
CA ALA A 22 17.37 -8.32 -11.31
C ALA A 22 17.45 -7.56 -12.64
N SER A 23 16.32 -7.12 -13.21
CA SER A 23 16.29 -6.39 -14.48
C SER A 23 16.81 -4.95 -14.36
N LEU A 24 16.84 -4.38 -13.15
CA LEU A 24 17.34 -3.03 -12.87
C LEU A 24 18.77 -3.01 -12.30
N GLY A 25 19.48 -4.14 -12.31
CA GLY A 25 20.87 -4.21 -11.83
C GLY A 25 21.01 -4.34 -10.31
N GLY A 26 19.94 -4.73 -9.62
CA GLY A 26 19.93 -4.97 -8.16
C GLY A 26 19.36 -3.82 -7.33
N ASP A 27 19.24 -2.62 -7.90
CA ASP A 27 18.72 -1.44 -7.17
C ASP A 27 17.41 -0.93 -7.73
N LEU A 28 16.43 -0.72 -6.85
CA LEU A 28 15.14 -0.13 -7.18
C LEU A 28 15.14 1.37 -6.80
N THR A 29 15.87 2.16 -7.57
CA THR A 29 15.94 3.61 -7.44
C THR A 29 15.07 4.31 -8.47
N ALA A 30 14.71 5.58 -8.23
CA ALA A 30 13.98 6.39 -9.20
C ALA A 30 14.72 6.47 -10.54
N GLU A 31 16.03 6.68 -10.50
CA GLU A 31 16.89 6.74 -11.69
C GLU A 31 16.86 5.42 -12.48
N ALA A 32 17.00 4.29 -11.82
CA ALA A 32 16.96 2.97 -12.47
C ALA A 32 15.65 2.74 -13.18
N VAL A 33 14.51 3.08 -12.54
CA VAL A 33 13.17 2.99 -13.13
C VAL A 33 13.01 3.93 -14.33
N LEU A 34 13.53 5.15 -14.26
CA LEU A 34 13.40 6.14 -15.35
C LEU A 34 14.28 5.79 -16.55
N ARG A 35 15.45 5.18 -16.33
CA ARG A 35 16.34 4.72 -17.40
C ARG A 35 15.85 3.45 -18.11
N ALA A 36 15.16 2.57 -17.40
CA ALA A 36 14.67 1.33 -17.97
C ALA A 36 13.60 1.58 -19.03
N ASP A 37 13.63 0.87 -20.14
CA ASP A 37 12.55 0.90 -21.11
C ASP A 37 11.28 0.17 -20.61
N GLU A 38 10.15 0.38 -21.28
CA GLU A 38 8.89 -0.25 -20.90
C GLU A 38 8.96 -1.78 -21.01
N THR A 39 9.67 -2.30 -22.01
CA THR A 39 9.80 -3.74 -22.26
C THR A 39 10.51 -4.41 -21.11
N THR A 40 11.59 -3.81 -20.60
CA THR A 40 12.34 -4.29 -19.44
C THR A 40 11.47 -4.36 -18.19
N LEU A 41 10.71 -3.30 -17.89
CA LEU A 41 9.83 -3.27 -16.73
C LEU A 41 8.67 -4.27 -16.85
N ARG A 42 8.13 -4.45 -18.05
CA ARG A 42 7.05 -5.41 -18.32
C ARG A 42 7.53 -6.86 -18.27
N SER A 43 8.74 -7.15 -18.73
CA SER A 43 9.31 -8.51 -18.67
C SER A 43 9.46 -9.03 -17.23
N ALA A 44 9.58 -8.13 -16.24
CA ALA A 44 9.54 -8.48 -14.83
C ALA A 44 8.15 -8.92 -14.33
N GLY A 45 7.09 -8.76 -15.16
CA GLY A 45 5.70 -9.12 -14.80
C GLY A 45 4.81 -7.94 -14.41
N LEU A 46 5.24 -6.71 -14.69
CA LEU A 46 4.41 -5.52 -14.45
C LEU A 46 3.37 -5.34 -15.58
N SER A 47 2.13 -5.03 -15.20
CA SER A 47 1.15 -4.53 -16.18
C SER A 47 1.57 -3.16 -16.71
N ARG A 48 1.06 -2.77 -17.88
CA ARG A 48 1.30 -1.44 -18.46
C ARG A 48 0.95 -0.32 -17.47
N GLN A 49 -0.17 -0.46 -16.78
CA GLN A 49 -0.62 0.49 -15.77
C GLN A 49 0.35 0.59 -14.58
N LYS A 50 0.87 -0.55 -14.09
CA LYS A 50 1.86 -0.55 -13.01
C LYS A 50 3.20 0.08 -13.42
N VAL A 51 3.61 -0.12 -14.67
CA VAL A 51 4.79 0.59 -15.22
C VAL A 51 4.57 2.09 -15.21
N GLU A 52 3.40 2.55 -15.66
CA GLU A 52 3.04 3.97 -15.62
C GLU A 52 3.09 4.53 -14.19
N TYR A 53 2.45 3.86 -13.22
CA TYR A 53 2.44 4.29 -11.82
C TYR A 53 3.84 4.32 -11.21
N MET A 54 4.66 3.32 -11.52
CA MET A 54 6.04 3.28 -11.05
C MET A 54 6.87 4.43 -11.61
N ARG A 55 6.69 4.79 -12.88
CA ARG A 55 7.31 5.96 -13.51
C ARG A 55 6.82 7.27 -12.91
N CYS A 56 5.52 7.40 -12.63
CA CYS A 56 4.99 8.59 -11.95
C CYS A 56 5.62 8.79 -10.58
N LEU A 57 5.79 7.72 -9.79
CA LEU A 57 6.48 7.78 -8.50
C LEU A 57 7.95 8.17 -8.66
N ALA A 58 8.65 7.52 -9.57
CA ALA A 58 10.08 7.80 -9.83
C ALA A 58 10.29 9.24 -10.31
N THR A 59 9.42 9.76 -11.16
CA THR A 59 9.45 11.17 -11.60
C THR A 59 9.19 12.10 -10.42
N ALA A 60 8.19 11.83 -9.59
CA ALA A 60 7.88 12.67 -8.44
C ALA A 60 9.05 12.75 -7.44
N GLU A 61 9.75 11.66 -7.23
CA GLU A 61 10.95 11.63 -6.40
C GLU A 61 12.13 12.40 -7.06
N ALA A 62 12.40 12.16 -8.33
CA ALA A 62 13.47 12.84 -9.07
C ALA A 62 13.25 14.36 -9.19
N THR A 63 12.01 14.80 -9.24
CA THR A 63 11.65 16.25 -9.31
C THR A 63 11.41 16.88 -7.94
N GLN A 64 11.62 16.15 -6.84
CA GLN A 64 11.37 16.60 -5.47
C GLN A 64 9.90 16.97 -5.19
N LEU A 65 8.96 16.54 -6.02
CA LEU A 65 7.52 16.66 -5.75
C LEU A 65 7.11 15.77 -4.56
N LEU A 66 7.76 14.61 -4.43
CA LEU A 66 7.67 13.72 -3.29
C LEU A 66 9.08 13.39 -2.80
N SER A 67 9.40 13.67 -1.54
CA SER A 67 10.62 13.19 -0.90
C SER A 67 10.31 12.00 0.00
N LEU A 68 10.75 10.80 -0.41
CA LEU A 68 10.58 9.59 0.41
C LEU A 68 11.34 9.69 1.74
N GLU A 69 12.46 10.42 1.77
CA GLU A 69 13.24 10.67 2.98
C GLU A 69 12.54 11.60 3.97
N ALA A 70 11.72 12.53 3.46
CA ALA A 70 10.97 13.46 4.31
C ALA A 70 9.68 12.84 4.89
N LEU A 71 9.10 11.82 4.26
CA LEU A 71 7.83 11.22 4.69
C LEU A 71 7.82 10.77 6.17
N PRO A 72 8.90 10.19 6.74
CA PRO A 72 8.91 9.82 8.15
C PRO A 72 8.70 10.98 9.13
N SER A 73 9.08 12.21 8.75
CA SER A 73 8.95 13.43 9.59
C SER A 73 7.58 14.08 9.50
N LEU A 74 6.75 13.71 8.52
CA LEU A 74 5.40 14.24 8.34
C LEU A 74 4.41 13.58 9.29
N SER A 75 3.31 14.28 9.61
CA SER A 75 2.14 13.65 10.23
C SER A 75 1.50 12.63 9.27
N ASP A 76 0.66 11.74 9.80
CA ASP A 76 -0.02 10.72 8.98
C ASP A 76 -0.84 11.37 7.85
N ASP A 77 -1.59 12.43 8.16
CA ASP A 77 -2.42 13.14 7.19
C ASP A 77 -1.59 13.85 6.11
N GLU A 78 -0.46 14.46 6.48
CA GLU A 78 0.44 15.10 5.53
C GLU A 78 1.10 14.07 4.61
N ALA A 79 1.56 12.95 5.15
CA ALA A 79 2.14 11.86 4.37
C ALA A 79 1.12 11.24 3.41
N ILE A 80 -0.14 11.02 3.85
CA ILE A 80 -1.23 10.54 2.99
C ILE A 80 -1.45 11.53 1.85
N ARG A 81 -1.60 12.82 2.14
CA ARG A 81 -1.78 13.85 1.11
C ARG A 81 -0.62 13.88 0.12
N ALA A 82 0.62 13.81 0.59
CA ALA A 82 1.79 13.81 -0.28
C ALA A 82 1.82 12.60 -1.22
N ILE A 83 1.51 11.40 -0.72
CA ILE A 83 1.51 10.17 -1.52
C ILE A 83 0.35 10.16 -2.51
N THR A 84 -0.84 10.58 -2.11
CA THR A 84 -2.06 10.52 -2.95
C THR A 84 -2.07 11.50 -4.11
N GLN A 85 -1.17 12.48 -4.14
CA GLN A 85 -0.96 13.34 -5.30
C GLN A 85 -0.33 12.59 -6.49
N ILE A 86 0.30 11.45 -6.23
CA ILE A 86 0.97 10.68 -7.28
C ILE A 86 -0.04 9.79 -7.99
N LYS A 87 -0.08 9.87 -9.31
CA LYS A 87 -0.96 9.03 -10.14
C LYS A 87 -0.76 7.54 -9.83
N GLY A 88 -1.85 6.85 -9.52
CA GLY A 88 -1.85 5.42 -9.18
C GLY A 88 -1.67 5.12 -7.69
N PHE A 89 -1.53 6.15 -6.85
CA PHE A 89 -1.43 6.02 -5.41
C PHE A 89 -2.64 6.68 -4.73
N GLY A 90 -3.62 5.89 -4.35
CA GLY A 90 -4.74 6.32 -3.52
C GLY A 90 -4.47 6.07 -2.04
N ASP A 91 -5.49 6.37 -1.21
CA ASP A 91 -5.44 6.22 0.24
C ASP A 91 -4.95 4.83 0.68
N TRP A 92 -5.40 3.77 -0.01
CA TRP A 92 -4.95 2.41 0.29
C TRP A 92 -3.42 2.27 0.17
N SER A 93 -2.83 2.79 -0.89
CA SER A 93 -1.37 2.74 -1.09
C SER A 93 -0.62 3.56 -0.05
N ALA A 94 -1.15 4.73 0.31
CA ALA A 94 -0.60 5.56 1.36
C ALA A 94 -0.67 4.85 2.72
N HIS A 95 -1.81 4.29 3.08
CA HIS A 95 -1.97 3.51 4.31
C HIS A 95 -0.99 2.33 4.39
N MET A 96 -0.82 1.58 3.28
CA MET A 96 0.15 0.47 3.24
C MET A 96 1.58 0.97 3.46
N TYR A 97 1.96 2.11 2.90
CA TYR A 97 3.27 2.69 3.11
C TYR A 97 3.48 3.11 4.57
N LEU A 98 2.51 3.81 5.15
CA LEU A 98 2.58 4.26 6.54
C LEU A 98 2.66 3.07 7.52
N MET A 99 1.87 2.03 7.29
CA MET A 99 1.85 0.85 8.16
C MET A 99 3.12 0.01 8.03
N PHE A 100 3.53 -0.34 6.80
CA PHE A 100 4.54 -1.37 6.58
C PHE A 100 5.95 -0.82 6.31
N SER A 101 6.08 0.43 5.89
CA SER A 101 7.38 1.06 5.67
C SER A 101 7.76 2.01 6.80
N LEU A 102 6.80 2.78 7.34
CA LEU A 102 7.04 3.71 8.43
C LEU A 102 6.67 3.16 9.82
N GLY A 103 5.98 2.02 9.91
CA GLY A 103 5.59 1.42 11.19
C GLY A 103 4.57 2.25 11.99
N ARG A 104 3.76 3.08 11.32
CA ARG A 104 2.79 3.95 11.98
C ARG A 104 1.72 3.12 12.70
N PRO A 105 1.48 3.36 14.01
CA PRO A 105 0.63 2.48 14.82
C PRO A 105 -0.87 2.73 14.64
N ASN A 106 -1.27 3.90 14.12
CA ASN A 106 -2.66 4.34 14.17
C ASN A 106 -3.33 4.52 12.80
N ILE A 107 -2.86 3.82 11.78
CA ILE A 107 -3.46 3.85 10.44
C ILE A 107 -4.68 2.92 10.41
N TRP A 108 -5.79 3.42 9.86
CA TRP A 108 -7.04 2.67 9.77
C TRP A 108 -7.58 2.66 8.33
N PRO A 109 -7.27 1.62 7.54
CA PRO A 109 -7.63 1.58 6.12
C PRO A 109 -9.11 1.19 5.92
N VAL A 110 -10.02 2.08 6.24
CA VAL A 110 -11.48 1.87 6.18
C VAL A 110 -12.01 1.50 4.79
N GLY A 111 -11.29 1.88 3.74
CA GLY A 111 -11.61 1.51 2.36
C GLY A 111 -11.21 0.09 1.98
N ASP A 112 -10.38 -0.58 2.78
CA ASP A 112 -9.92 -1.94 2.51
C ASP A 112 -11.03 -2.95 2.77
N LEU A 113 -11.38 -3.73 1.72
CA LEU A 113 -12.47 -4.68 1.78
C LEU A 113 -12.20 -5.82 2.77
N ALA A 114 -10.96 -6.29 2.83
CA ALA A 114 -10.57 -7.39 3.71
C ALA A 114 -10.53 -6.94 5.18
N VAL A 115 -10.14 -5.69 5.44
CA VAL A 115 -10.24 -5.11 6.79
C VAL A 115 -11.71 -5.03 7.23
N ARG A 116 -12.61 -4.56 6.36
CA ARG A 116 -14.04 -4.47 6.65
C ARG A 116 -14.67 -5.85 6.89
N GLU A 117 -14.30 -6.83 6.10
CA GLU A 117 -14.78 -8.21 6.26
C GLU A 117 -14.19 -8.86 7.52
N GLY A 118 -12.90 -8.71 7.78
CA GLY A 118 -12.26 -9.21 8.98
C GLY A 118 -12.85 -8.59 10.25
N PHE A 119 -13.11 -7.28 10.24
CA PHE A 119 -13.77 -6.59 11.35
C PHE A 119 -15.17 -7.16 11.62
N LYS A 120 -15.97 -7.37 10.55
CA LYS A 120 -17.26 -8.06 10.64
C LYS A 120 -17.14 -9.39 11.39
N ARG A 121 -16.19 -10.23 10.98
CA ARG A 121 -16.00 -11.58 11.56
C ARG A 121 -15.55 -11.54 13.01
N ILE A 122 -14.60 -10.66 13.35
CA ILE A 122 -14.10 -10.51 14.72
C ILE A 122 -15.22 -10.10 15.68
N HIS A 123 -16.12 -9.22 15.25
CA HIS A 123 -17.19 -8.66 16.09
C HIS A 123 -18.54 -9.36 15.92
N GLY A 124 -18.63 -10.41 15.10
CA GLY A 124 -19.89 -11.15 14.89
C GLY A 124 -21.00 -10.31 14.29
N LEU A 125 -20.66 -9.31 13.46
CA LEU A 125 -21.66 -8.45 12.82
C LEU A 125 -22.41 -9.23 11.73
N GLU A 126 -23.68 -8.97 11.56
CA GLU A 126 -24.49 -9.59 10.49
C GLU A 126 -24.04 -9.11 9.11
N GLU A 127 -23.77 -7.82 8.98
CA GLU A 127 -23.36 -7.20 7.73
C GLU A 127 -21.96 -6.57 7.84
N ARG A 128 -21.30 -6.50 6.68
CA ARG A 128 -20.02 -5.82 6.59
C ARG A 128 -20.21 -4.31 6.75
N PRO A 129 -19.52 -3.66 7.70
CA PRO A 129 -19.70 -2.23 7.93
C PRO A 129 -19.32 -1.42 6.68
N THR A 130 -20.04 -0.34 6.44
CA THR A 130 -19.66 0.66 5.43
C THR A 130 -18.37 1.37 5.83
N ILE A 131 -17.76 2.12 4.91
CA ILE A 131 -16.55 2.91 5.18
C ILE A 131 -16.77 3.87 6.36
N GLY A 132 -17.89 4.59 6.36
CA GLY A 132 -18.22 5.53 7.44
C GLY A 132 -18.46 4.84 8.78
N GLN A 133 -19.19 3.73 8.80
CA GLN A 133 -19.40 2.93 10.01
C GLN A 133 -18.07 2.39 10.57
N LEU A 134 -17.21 1.84 9.69
CA LEU A 134 -15.92 1.32 10.14
C LEU A 134 -15.02 2.43 10.70
N GLY A 135 -15.11 3.64 10.15
CA GLY A 135 -14.40 4.81 10.69
C GLY A 135 -14.76 5.07 12.16
N VAL A 136 -16.05 5.08 12.47
CA VAL A 136 -16.55 5.28 13.84
C VAL A 136 -16.20 4.09 14.75
N LEU A 137 -16.44 2.85 14.27
CA LEU A 137 -16.17 1.63 15.02
C LEU A 137 -14.68 1.45 15.35
N GLY A 138 -13.78 2.07 14.59
CA GLY A 138 -12.34 2.05 14.85
C GLY A 138 -11.86 3.03 15.92
N LEU A 139 -12.66 4.01 16.34
CA LEU A 139 -12.25 5.05 17.29
C LEU A 139 -11.76 4.50 18.66
N PRO A 140 -12.44 3.51 19.27
CA PRO A 140 -12.01 2.96 20.56
C PRO A 140 -10.64 2.26 20.52
N TYR A 141 -10.13 1.93 19.33
CA TYR A 141 -8.85 1.21 19.16
C TYR A 141 -7.64 2.13 18.92
N GLN A 142 -7.84 3.45 18.99
CA GLN A 142 -6.72 4.39 18.98
C GLN A 142 -5.86 4.22 20.24
N PRO A 143 -4.54 4.32 20.13
CA PRO A 143 -3.74 4.60 18.94
C PRO A 143 -3.23 3.34 18.20
N HIS A 144 -3.88 2.18 18.33
CA HIS A 144 -3.38 0.88 17.88
C HIS A 144 -4.13 0.32 16.64
N ARG A 145 -4.76 1.19 15.84
CA ARG A 145 -5.61 0.76 14.71
C ARG A 145 -4.87 0.00 13.62
N SER A 146 -3.57 0.22 13.45
CA SER A 146 -2.75 -0.58 12.51
C SER A 146 -2.68 -2.05 12.92
N ALA A 147 -2.54 -2.34 14.21
CA ALA A 147 -2.57 -3.71 14.73
C ALA A 147 -3.94 -4.35 14.52
N LEU A 148 -5.03 -3.60 14.76
CA LEU A 148 -6.39 -4.07 14.47
C LEU A 148 -6.59 -4.38 12.99
N ALA A 149 -6.08 -3.55 12.09
CA ALA A 149 -6.15 -3.80 10.65
C ALA A 149 -5.43 -5.11 10.25
N MET A 150 -4.23 -5.35 10.80
CA MET A 150 -3.51 -6.61 10.58
C MET A 150 -4.30 -7.82 11.12
N LEU A 151 -4.94 -7.68 12.27
CA LEU A 151 -5.82 -8.71 12.81
C LEU A 151 -7.01 -8.98 11.89
N CYS A 152 -7.65 -7.91 11.38
CA CYS A 152 -8.75 -8.03 10.43
C CYS A 152 -8.34 -8.80 9.16
N TRP A 153 -7.17 -8.51 8.58
CA TRP A 153 -6.67 -9.28 7.43
C TRP A 153 -6.47 -10.75 7.76
N ARG A 154 -5.95 -11.06 8.94
CA ARG A 154 -5.78 -12.44 9.38
C ARG A 154 -7.11 -13.17 9.46
N PHE A 155 -8.12 -12.54 10.06
CA PHE A 155 -9.45 -13.12 10.21
C PHE A 155 -10.25 -13.16 8.89
N CYS A 156 -9.98 -12.28 7.95
CA CYS A 156 -10.62 -12.32 6.63
C CYS A 156 -10.34 -13.63 5.88
N THR A 157 -9.13 -14.19 6.04
CA THR A 157 -8.67 -15.40 5.34
C THR A 157 -8.76 -16.67 6.18
N ALA A 158 -9.01 -16.56 7.49
CA ALA A 158 -9.18 -17.71 8.37
C ALA A 158 -10.51 -18.43 8.08
N GLU A 159 -10.49 -19.77 8.03
CA GLU A 159 -11.74 -20.53 8.07
C GLU A 159 -12.43 -20.32 9.42
N PRO A 160 -13.78 -20.30 9.46
CA PRO A 160 -14.52 -20.25 10.72
C PRO A 160 -14.12 -21.44 11.59
N LEU A 161 -13.88 -21.20 12.87
CA LEU A 161 -13.65 -22.25 13.85
C LEU A 161 -14.93 -23.05 14.07
#